data_5e81394a70b5a0cf9b3a44ca12b4f6d1
#
_entry.id   5e81394a70b5a0cf9b3a44ca12b4f6d1
#
_cell.length_a   1.000
_cell.length_b   1.000
_cell.length_c   1.000
_cell.angle_alpha   90.00
_cell.angle_beta   90.00
_cell.angle_gamma   90.00
#
_symmetry.space_group_name_H-M   'P 1'
#
loop_
_entity.id
_entity.type
_entity.pdbx_description
1 polymer ?
#
loop_
_entity_poly.entity_id
_entity_poly.type
_entity_poly.pdbx_seq_one_letter_code
_entity_poly.pdbx_strand_id
1 'polypeptide(L)'
;VAAWIAEQMELPEGWEYDPGVAWDDIGGVLLIVDEAQNFKNLYLPAPRENGVPRYIGSPGEGSKRAWALDFRAAAVRRHTGGSGIVLLSATPAKTSPLEFYNLMQLVDPSLWRNAGLTNPEQYIDRFLRIEPMPVLGTARGNLEIAAACTGFVNLHELRDLLFRYAEFKTGEQVGLTLPTPKNRVETIAMSEQQVGLYETL
;
A
#
# COMPACT_ATOMS: atom_id res chain seq x y z
N VAL A 1 24.36 -3.12 -6.24
CA VAL A 1 23.33 -2.30 -5.56
C VAL A 1 23.15 -0.97 -6.31
N ALA A 2 24.20 -0.17 -6.53
CA ALA A 2 24.08 1.14 -7.21
C ALA A 2 23.54 1.01 -8.65
N ALA A 3 24.03 0.06 -9.45
CA ALA A 3 23.56 -0.18 -10.81
C ALA A 3 22.08 -0.60 -10.85
N TRP A 4 21.66 -1.47 -9.93
CA TRP A 4 20.26 -1.87 -9.81
C TRP A 4 19.35 -0.70 -9.41
N ILE A 5 19.81 0.16 -8.48
CA ILE A 5 19.07 1.37 -8.08
C ILE A 5 18.91 2.32 -9.27
N ALA A 6 19.99 2.55 -10.04
CA ALA A 6 19.95 3.41 -11.22
C ALA A 6 18.99 2.88 -12.29
N GLU A 7 18.97 1.56 -12.53
CA GLU A 7 18.05 0.89 -13.43
C GLU A 7 16.59 1.04 -12.98
N GLN A 8 16.31 0.84 -11.67
CA GLN A 8 14.96 1.01 -11.12
C GLN A 8 14.46 2.46 -11.17
N MET A 9 15.35 3.43 -11.17
CA MET A 9 15.00 4.84 -11.25
C MET A 9 14.83 5.35 -12.70
N GLU A 10 15.07 4.51 -13.73
CA GLU A 10 14.98 4.88 -15.15
C GLU A 10 15.71 6.21 -15.47
N LEU A 11 16.92 6.35 -14.96
CA LEU A 11 17.71 7.53 -15.26
C LEU A 11 18.03 7.51 -16.76
N PRO A 12 17.73 8.59 -17.52
CA PRO A 12 18.06 8.64 -18.94
C PRO A 12 19.54 8.41 -19.18
N GLU A 13 19.88 7.68 -20.24
CA GLU A 13 21.26 7.52 -20.66
C GLU A 13 21.90 8.90 -20.89
N GLY A 14 23.02 9.19 -20.24
CA GLY A 14 23.68 10.50 -20.32
C GLY A 14 23.12 11.58 -19.41
N TRP A 15 22.23 11.23 -18.46
CA TRP A 15 21.81 12.19 -17.46
C TRP A 15 22.99 12.47 -16.50
N GLU A 16 23.61 13.62 -16.70
CA GLU A 16 24.54 14.14 -15.72
C GLU A 16 23.73 14.51 -14.46
N TYR A 17 23.98 13.77 -13.39
CA TYR A 17 23.45 14.08 -12.08
C TYR A 17 23.87 15.50 -11.73
N ASP A 18 22.95 16.44 -11.70
CA ASP A 18 23.20 17.75 -11.10
C ASP A 18 23.63 17.46 -9.66
N PRO A 19 24.87 17.74 -9.28
CA PRO A 19 25.35 17.58 -7.92
C PRO A 19 24.71 18.57 -6.95
N GLY A 20 23.54 19.11 -7.28
CA GLY A 20 22.68 19.82 -6.35
C GLY A 20 22.69 19.15 -4.98
N VAL A 21 22.10 19.70 -3.99
CA VAL A 21 22.11 19.16 -2.61
C VAL A 21 21.61 17.71 -2.63
N ALA A 22 22.50 16.75 -2.35
CA ALA A 22 22.10 15.36 -2.21
C ALA A 22 21.15 15.22 -1.01
N TRP A 23 20.25 14.24 -1.06
CA TRP A 23 19.31 14.02 0.05
C TRP A 23 20.01 13.87 1.40
N ASP A 24 21.16 13.18 1.41
CA ASP A 24 21.96 12.95 2.63
C ASP A 24 22.61 14.25 3.15
N ASP A 25 22.82 15.27 2.30
CA ASP A 25 23.40 16.56 2.68
C ASP A 25 22.37 17.49 3.34
N ILE A 26 21.07 17.21 3.18
CA ILE A 26 20.00 18.02 3.81
C ILE A 26 20.02 17.88 5.33
N GLY A 27 20.57 16.77 5.86
CA GLY A 27 20.64 16.53 7.30
C GLY A 27 19.26 16.49 7.97
N GLY A 28 18.25 16.08 7.24
CA GLY A 28 16.86 16.08 7.73
C GLY A 28 16.69 15.15 8.93
N VAL A 29 16.10 15.68 9.99
CA VAL A 29 15.80 14.95 11.22
C VAL A 29 14.32 14.51 11.30
N LEU A 30 13.48 15.03 10.41
CA LEU A 30 12.05 14.75 10.33
C LEU A 30 11.58 14.76 8.88
N LEU A 31 10.92 13.69 8.47
CA LEU A 31 10.27 13.54 7.18
C LEU A 31 8.76 13.37 7.41
N ILE A 32 7.99 14.37 7.03
CA ILE A 32 6.53 14.33 7.06
C ILE A 32 6.03 14.08 5.64
N VAL A 33 5.24 13.02 5.46
CA VAL A 33 4.68 12.63 4.18
C VAL A 33 3.17 12.74 4.24
N ASP A 34 2.62 13.71 3.53
CA ASP A 34 1.18 13.84 3.34
C ASP A 34 0.70 12.94 2.20
N GLU A 35 -0.57 12.52 2.26
CA GLU A 35 -1.18 11.57 1.32
C GLU A 35 -0.34 10.28 1.18
N ALA A 36 0.09 9.74 2.32
CA ALA A 36 1.01 8.62 2.41
C ALA A 36 0.49 7.33 1.72
N GLN A 37 -0.83 7.20 1.51
CA GLN A 37 -1.40 6.09 0.73
C GLN A 37 -0.89 6.03 -0.72
N ASN A 38 -0.29 7.10 -1.24
CA ASN A 38 0.37 7.09 -2.55
C ASN A 38 1.64 6.21 -2.57
N PHE A 39 2.16 5.83 -1.41
CA PHE A 39 3.38 5.04 -1.23
C PHE A 39 3.10 3.62 -0.66
N LYS A 40 1.85 3.22 -0.60
CA LYS A 40 1.37 1.96 -0.01
C LYS A 40 1.83 0.68 -0.69
N ASN A 41 2.37 0.75 -1.91
CA ASN A 41 2.82 -0.39 -2.70
C ASN A 41 4.36 -0.55 -2.63
N LEU A 42 4.91 -0.62 -1.43
CA LEU A 42 6.35 -0.86 -1.23
C LEU A 42 6.69 -2.32 -1.54
N TYR A 43 5.92 -3.25 -0.99
CA TYR A 43 6.01 -4.68 -1.28
C TYR A 43 4.68 -5.18 -1.79
N LEU A 44 4.73 -6.10 -2.72
CA LEU A 44 3.57 -6.80 -3.27
C LEU A 44 3.68 -8.29 -2.93
N PRO A 45 2.55 -9.04 -2.98
CA PRO A 45 2.59 -10.46 -2.72
C PRO A 45 3.53 -11.17 -3.70
N ALA A 46 4.26 -12.16 -3.22
CA ALA A 46 5.08 -12.99 -4.09
C ALA A 46 4.20 -13.83 -5.04
N PRO A 47 4.67 -14.12 -6.26
CA PRO A 47 4.02 -15.09 -7.12
C PRO A 47 3.91 -16.44 -6.41
N ARG A 48 2.73 -17.08 -6.46
CA ARG A 48 2.45 -18.40 -5.90
C ARG A 48 2.01 -19.37 -6.99
N GLU A 49 2.31 -20.64 -6.84
CA GLU A 49 1.96 -21.69 -7.82
C GLU A 49 0.44 -21.70 -8.12
N ASN A 50 -0.39 -21.53 -7.10
CA ASN A 50 -1.85 -21.47 -7.21
C ASN A 50 -2.40 -20.06 -7.39
N GLY A 51 -1.56 -19.09 -7.78
CA GLY A 51 -1.89 -17.68 -7.86
C GLY A 51 -1.95 -16.97 -6.50
N VAL A 52 -1.95 -15.66 -6.54
CA VAL A 52 -2.15 -14.83 -5.35
C VAL A 52 -3.64 -14.78 -5.01
N PRO A 53 -4.03 -14.97 -3.74
CA PRO A 53 -5.43 -14.82 -3.34
C PRO A 53 -6.01 -13.46 -3.75
N ARG A 54 -7.26 -13.45 -4.17
CA ARG A 54 -7.96 -12.20 -4.55
C ARG A 54 -8.01 -11.24 -3.35
N TYR A 55 -8.03 -9.95 -3.64
CA TYR A 55 -8.14 -8.84 -2.67
C TYR A 55 -6.91 -8.64 -1.75
N ILE A 56 -5.76 -9.27 -2.07
CA ILE A 56 -4.48 -8.96 -1.40
C ILE A 56 -3.62 -8.02 -2.27
N GLY A 57 -3.81 -8.05 -3.56
CA GLY A 57 -3.05 -7.32 -4.56
C GLY A 57 -2.58 -8.24 -5.69
N SER A 58 -2.02 -7.65 -6.72
CA SER A 58 -1.38 -8.43 -7.80
C SER A 58 0.06 -8.74 -7.43
N PRO A 59 0.60 -9.89 -7.83
CA PRO A 59 2.02 -10.18 -7.66
C PRO A 59 2.86 -9.21 -8.49
N GLY A 60 4.05 -8.91 -8.02
CA GLY A 60 4.95 -8.03 -8.74
C GLY A 60 6.02 -7.38 -7.87
N GLU A 61 6.68 -6.42 -8.42
CA GLU A 61 7.62 -5.56 -7.74
C GLU A 61 6.89 -4.33 -7.16
N GLY A 62 7.43 -3.76 -6.08
CA GLY A 62 6.85 -2.56 -5.48
C GLY A 62 6.93 -1.34 -6.41
N SER A 63 6.21 -0.28 -6.10
CA SER A 63 6.24 0.93 -6.90
C SER A 63 7.56 1.69 -6.71
N LYS A 64 8.15 2.21 -7.81
CA LYS A 64 9.36 3.04 -7.76
C LYS A 64 9.23 4.22 -6.80
N ARG A 65 8.04 4.82 -6.74
CA ARG A 65 7.73 5.92 -5.81
C ARG A 65 7.84 5.48 -4.35
N ALA A 66 7.31 4.32 -3.99
CA ALA A 66 7.38 3.79 -2.64
C ALA A 66 8.82 3.46 -2.25
N TRP A 67 9.58 2.83 -3.15
CA TRP A 67 11.00 2.57 -2.96
C TRP A 67 11.82 3.86 -2.79
N ALA A 68 11.57 4.88 -3.61
CA ALA A 68 12.23 6.18 -3.48
C ALA A 68 11.95 6.84 -2.12
N LEU A 69 10.74 6.68 -1.57
CA LEU A 69 10.42 7.15 -0.22
C LEU A 69 11.13 6.31 0.84
N ASP A 70 11.17 4.98 0.70
CA ASP A 70 11.82 4.11 1.69
C ASP A 70 13.33 4.42 1.82
N PHE A 71 14.02 4.65 0.70
CA PHE A 71 15.42 5.09 0.73
C PHE A 71 15.60 6.40 1.49
N ARG A 72 14.74 7.39 1.27
CA ARG A 72 14.77 8.66 1.99
C ARG A 72 14.45 8.50 3.48
N ALA A 73 13.44 7.69 3.79
CA ALA A 73 13.09 7.37 5.17
C ALA A 73 14.23 6.61 5.87
N ALA A 74 14.91 5.70 5.18
CA ALA A 74 16.07 5.00 5.73
C ALA A 74 17.25 5.96 6.02
N ALA A 75 17.49 6.98 5.20
CA ALA A 75 18.49 8.00 5.45
C ALA A 75 18.14 8.82 6.71
N VAL A 76 16.89 9.28 6.85
CA VAL A 76 16.43 9.99 8.05
C VAL A 76 16.56 9.12 9.30
N ARG A 77 16.05 7.87 9.26
CA ARG A 77 16.15 6.94 10.42
C ARG A 77 17.61 6.69 10.83
N ARG A 78 18.52 6.58 9.87
CA ARG A 78 19.95 6.39 10.13
C ARG A 78 20.55 7.60 10.85
N HIS A 79 20.15 8.80 10.43
CA HIS A 79 20.64 10.05 11.02
C HIS A 79 20.03 10.31 12.41
N THR A 80 18.81 9.88 12.67
CA THR A 80 18.04 10.15 13.91
C THR A 80 18.07 9.00 14.91
N GLY A 81 18.77 7.92 14.63
CA GLY A 81 18.78 6.74 15.51
C GLY A 81 17.49 5.91 15.45
N GLY A 82 16.78 5.93 14.32
CA GLY A 82 15.62 5.07 14.07
C GLY A 82 14.25 5.76 14.12
N SER A 83 14.22 7.09 14.22
CA SER A 83 12.98 7.88 14.31
C SER A 83 12.86 8.90 13.17
N GLY A 84 11.92 9.85 13.27
CA GLY A 84 11.82 11.00 12.38
C GLY A 84 10.96 10.80 11.14
N ILE A 85 10.09 9.79 11.10
CA ILE A 85 9.16 9.58 9.99
C ILE A 85 7.72 9.77 10.49
N VAL A 86 6.97 10.61 9.81
CA VAL A 86 5.54 10.84 10.04
C VAL A 86 4.79 10.67 8.73
N LEU A 87 3.84 9.76 8.69
CA LEU A 87 2.95 9.53 7.56
C LEU A 87 1.54 10.02 7.89
N LEU A 88 0.97 10.84 7.03
CA LEU A 88 -0.39 11.36 7.14
C LEU A 88 -1.25 10.79 6.01
N SER A 89 -2.44 10.29 6.32
CA SER A 89 -3.38 9.77 5.33
C SER A 89 -4.79 9.73 5.88
N ALA A 90 -5.77 10.11 5.07
CA ALA A 90 -7.18 9.90 5.37
C ALA A 90 -7.64 8.46 5.04
N THR A 91 -6.90 7.74 4.20
CA THR A 91 -7.26 6.40 3.71
C THR A 91 -6.04 5.49 3.68
N PRO A 92 -5.53 5.07 4.86
CA PRO A 92 -4.25 4.35 4.96
C PRO A 92 -4.26 2.99 4.25
N ALA A 93 -5.43 2.34 4.15
CA ALA A 93 -5.61 1.13 3.35
C ALA A 93 -6.94 1.21 2.59
N LYS A 94 -6.89 0.99 1.27
CA LYS A 94 -8.05 1.10 0.38
C LYS A 94 -8.30 -0.14 -0.46
N THR A 95 -7.26 -0.75 -0.99
CA THR A 95 -7.35 -1.84 -1.96
C THR A 95 -6.84 -3.17 -1.44
N SER A 96 -5.95 -3.15 -0.45
CA SER A 96 -5.32 -4.35 0.08
C SER A 96 -5.01 -4.20 1.57
N PRO A 97 -5.26 -5.22 2.38
CA PRO A 97 -4.79 -5.25 3.77
C PRO A 97 -3.27 -5.16 3.93
N LEU A 98 -2.52 -5.55 2.90
CA LEU A 98 -1.05 -5.47 2.88
C LEU A 98 -0.54 -4.01 2.89
N GLU A 99 -1.40 -3.05 2.57
CA GLU A 99 -1.06 -1.63 2.61
C GLU A 99 -0.68 -1.17 4.02
N PHE A 100 -1.29 -1.73 5.08
CA PHE A 100 -0.88 -1.47 6.46
C PHE A 100 0.54 -1.95 6.75
N TYR A 101 0.88 -3.15 6.28
CA TYR A 101 2.25 -3.65 6.40
C TYR A 101 3.25 -2.69 5.76
N ASN A 102 2.97 -2.25 4.55
CA ASN A 102 3.84 -1.38 3.78
C ASN A 102 4.03 0.01 4.43
N LEU A 103 2.95 0.63 4.89
CA LEU A 103 3.05 1.94 5.54
C LEU A 103 3.83 1.85 6.86
N MET A 104 3.60 0.82 7.67
CA MET A 104 4.37 0.63 8.89
C MET A 104 5.84 0.32 8.61
N GLN A 105 6.15 -0.39 7.53
CA GLN A 105 7.52 -0.62 7.08
C GLN A 105 8.26 0.68 6.77
N LEU A 106 7.57 1.67 6.20
CA LEU A 106 8.13 3.01 5.95
C LEU A 106 8.39 3.77 7.24
N VAL A 107 7.54 3.63 8.26
CA VAL A 107 7.73 4.30 9.56
C VAL A 107 8.85 3.64 10.36
N ASP A 108 8.74 2.34 10.63
CA ASP A 108 9.74 1.58 11.38
C ASP A 108 9.77 0.11 10.93
N PRO A 109 10.78 -0.26 10.11
CA PRO A 109 10.95 -1.65 9.68
C PRO A 109 11.20 -2.63 10.82
N SER A 110 11.61 -2.17 12.01
CA SER A 110 11.84 -3.03 13.16
C SER A 110 10.56 -3.56 13.78
N LEU A 111 9.42 -2.88 13.59
CA LEU A 111 8.12 -3.29 14.09
C LEU A 111 7.80 -4.74 13.70
N TRP A 112 7.87 -5.03 12.42
CA TRP A 112 7.54 -6.36 11.90
C TRP A 112 8.58 -7.41 12.29
N ARG A 113 9.86 -7.07 12.22
CA ARG A 113 10.95 -7.97 12.65
C ARG A 113 10.84 -8.35 14.11
N ASN A 114 10.51 -7.39 14.99
CA ASN A 114 10.31 -7.63 16.41
C ASN A 114 9.06 -8.48 16.69
N ALA A 115 8.06 -8.45 15.79
CA ALA A 115 6.92 -9.34 15.81
C ALA A 115 7.20 -10.71 15.17
N GLY A 116 8.43 -10.98 14.72
CA GLY A 116 8.82 -12.23 14.06
C GLY A 116 8.39 -12.31 12.59
N LEU A 117 8.09 -11.18 11.96
CA LEU A 117 7.67 -11.09 10.55
C LEU A 117 8.80 -10.47 9.73
N THR A 118 9.43 -11.25 8.87
CA THR A 118 10.59 -10.83 8.07
C THR A 118 10.23 -10.48 6.63
N ASN A 119 9.02 -10.85 6.19
CA ASN A 119 8.54 -10.60 4.84
C ASN A 119 7.00 -10.44 4.82
N PRO A 120 6.43 -9.89 3.74
CA PRO A 120 4.99 -9.66 3.63
C PRO A 120 4.16 -10.95 3.61
N GLU A 121 4.71 -12.08 3.16
CA GLU A 121 4.00 -13.36 3.13
C GLU A 121 3.65 -13.84 4.55
N GLN A 122 4.58 -13.67 5.50
CA GLN A 122 4.33 -14.00 6.89
C GLN A 122 3.25 -13.10 7.53
N TYR A 123 3.15 -11.84 7.08
CA TYR A 123 2.05 -10.97 7.49
C TYR A 123 0.71 -11.47 6.94
N ILE A 124 0.67 -11.87 5.67
CA ILE A 124 -0.52 -12.43 5.03
C ILE A 124 -0.97 -13.68 5.80
N ASP A 125 -0.07 -14.61 6.04
CA ASP A 125 -0.38 -15.88 6.71
C ASP A 125 -0.81 -15.70 8.17
N ARG A 126 -0.30 -14.68 8.86
CA ARG A 126 -0.60 -14.45 10.29
C ARG A 126 -1.85 -13.63 10.52
N PHE A 127 -2.18 -12.69 9.64
CA PHE A 127 -3.23 -11.70 9.91
C PHE A 127 -4.38 -11.73 8.93
N LEU A 128 -4.26 -12.39 7.77
CA LEU A 128 -5.33 -12.41 6.80
C LEU A 128 -6.07 -13.74 6.79
N ARG A 129 -7.39 -13.66 6.70
CA ARG A 129 -8.25 -14.83 6.49
C ARG A 129 -8.40 -15.06 5.00
N ILE A 130 -7.90 -16.20 4.53
CA ILE A 130 -7.99 -16.60 3.13
C ILE A 130 -8.95 -17.78 3.04
N GLU A 131 -10.03 -17.62 2.27
CA GLU A 131 -11.08 -18.63 2.12
C GLU A 131 -11.49 -18.74 0.65
N PRO A 132 -11.93 -19.93 0.20
CA PRO A 132 -12.56 -20.08 -1.10
C PRO A 132 -13.86 -19.30 -1.14
N MET A 133 -14.04 -18.44 -2.16
CA MET A 133 -15.29 -17.71 -2.37
C MET A 133 -15.58 -17.53 -3.86
N PRO A 134 -16.85 -17.33 -4.24
CA PRO A 134 -17.20 -16.95 -5.59
C PRO A 134 -16.63 -15.56 -5.92
N VAL A 135 -15.84 -15.47 -6.99
CA VAL A 135 -15.29 -14.23 -7.51
C VAL A 135 -15.61 -14.12 -9.00
N LEU A 136 -15.62 -12.90 -9.52
CA LEU A 136 -15.72 -12.71 -10.96
C LEU A 136 -14.44 -13.22 -11.64
N GLY A 137 -14.60 -14.19 -12.51
CA GLY A 137 -13.53 -14.72 -13.36
C GLY A 137 -13.05 -13.69 -14.38
N THR A 138 -11.90 -13.96 -14.97
CA THR A 138 -11.31 -13.09 -16.02
C THR A 138 -12.03 -13.21 -17.36
N ALA A 139 -12.80 -14.28 -17.59
CA ALA A 139 -13.56 -14.51 -18.80
C ALA A 139 -15.06 -14.19 -18.57
N ARG A 140 -15.53 -13.12 -19.21
CA ARG A 140 -16.96 -12.78 -19.42
C ARG A 140 -17.92 -13.10 -18.28
N GLY A 141 -17.71 -12.46 -17.11
CA GLY A 141 -18.70 -12.49 -16.05
C GLY A 141 -19.00 -13.86 -15.41
N ASN A 142 -18.21 -14.87 -15.73
CA ASN A 142 -18.34 -16.17 -15.09
C ASN A 142 -17.88 -16.08 -13.64
N LEU A 143 -18.65 -16.68 -12.74
CA LEU A 143 -18.24 -16.87 -11.35
C LEU A 143 -17.30 -18.06 -11.27
N GLU A 144 -16.16 -17.88 -10.65
CA GLU A 144 -15.22 -18.94 -10.30
C GLU A 144 -15.02 -19.00 -8.79
N ILE A 145 -14.72 -20.18 -8.26
CA ILE A 145 -14.31 -20.31 -6.86
C ILE A 145 -12.82 -20.10 -6.79
N ALA A 146 -12.39 -19.04 -6.12
CA ALA A 146 -10.99 -18.73 -5.93
C ALA A 146 -10.69 -18.40 -4.46
N ALA A 147 -9.43 -18.62 -4.05
CA ALA A 147 -8.94 -18.17 -2.77
C ALA A 147 -8.97 -16.63 -2.72
N ALA A 148 -9.57 -16.06 -1.69
CA ALA A 148 -9.70 -14.63 -1.53
C ALA A 148 -9.53 -14.21 -0.06
N CYS A 149 -9.05 -13.01 0.15
CA CYS A 149 -9.01 -12.42 1.49
C CYS A 149 -10.41 -11.98 1.89
N THR A 150 -10.96 -12.63 2.91
CA THR A 150 -12.31 -12.37 3.44
C THR A 150 -12.31 -11.53 4.70
N GLY A 151 -11.14 -11.26 5.28
CA GLY A 151 -11.02 -10.47 6.49
C GLY A 151 -9.68 -10.61 7.19
N PHE A 152 -9.67 -10.22 8.44
CA PHE A 152 -8.51 -10.32 9.32
C PHE A 152 -8.69 -11.41 10.36
N VAL A 153 -7.58 -12.00 10.77
CA VAL A 153 -7.43 -12.85 11.96
C VAL A 153 -6.42 -12.21 12.91
N ASN A 154 -6.37 -12.67 14.15
CA ASN A 154 -5.43 -12.14 15.17
C ASN A 154 -5.50 -10.60 15.33
N LEU A 155 -6.71 -10.04 15.24
CA LEU A 155 -6.93 -8.58 15.25
C LEU A 155 -6.36 -7.89 16.50
N HIS A 156 -6.37 -8.53 17.67
CA HIS A 156 -5.79 -7.94 18.87
C HIS A 156 -4.31 -7.68 18.71
N GLU A 157 -3.58 -8.68 18.23
CA GLU A 157 -2.16 -8.55 17.99
C GLU A 157 -1.85 -7.52 16.90
N LEU A 158 -2.56 -7.57 15.77
CA LEU A 158 -2.39 -6.60 14.69
C LEU A 158 -2.66 -5.17 15.18
N ARG A 159 -3.73 -4.98 15.95
CA ARG A 159 -4.07 -3.69 16.54
C ARG A 159 -2.96 -3.20 17.47
N ASP A 160 -2.47 -4.07 18.37
CA ASP A 160 -1.42 -3.71 19.32
C ASP A 160 -0.11 -3.33 18.62
N LEU A 161 0.19 -3.97 17.49
CA LEU A 161 1.33 -3.61 16.65
C LEU A 161 1.11 -2.24 15.97
N LEU A 162 -0.04 -2.03 15.32
CA LEU A 162 -0.32 -0.80 14.60
C LEU A 162 -0.39 0.41 15.54
N PHE A 163 -1.07 0.30 16.67
CA PHE A 163 -1.25 1.42 17.60
C PHE A 163 0.00 1.79 18.41
N ARG A 164 1.11 1.08 18.25
CA ARG A 164 2.41 1.55 18.76
C ARG A 164 2.91 2.79 18.02
N TYR A 165 2.53 2.96 16.77
CA TYR A 165 3.03 4.02 15.88
C TYR A 165 1.92 4.82 15.20
N ALA A 166 0.71 4.30 15.14
CA ALA A 166 -0.40 4.91 14.43
C ALA A 166 -1.48 5.42 15.38
N GLU A 167 -1.98 6.60 15.09
CA GLU A 167 -3.17 7.17 15.72
C GLU A 167 -4.26 7.36 14.65
N PHE A 168 -5.46 6.86 14.96
CA PHE A 168 -6.62 6.99 14.08
C PHE A 168 -7.64 7.93 14.73
N LYS A 169 -8.03 8.97 14.02
CA LYS A 169 -9.07 9.92 14.41
C LYS A 169 -10.15 10.00 13.36
N THR A 170 -11.40 9.90 13.75
CA THR A 170 -12.54 10.21 12.87
C THR A 170 -12.83 11.70 12.84
N GLY A 171 -13.51 12.17 11.80
CA GLY A 171 -13.95 13.57 11.74
C GLY A 171 -14.77 13.98 12.96
N GLU A 172 -15.63 13.09 13.47
CA GLU A 172 -16.43 13.31 14.68
C GLU A 172 -15.55 13.48 15.93
N GLN A 173 -14.52 12.62 16.09
CA GLN A 173 -13.59 12.70 17.22
C GLN A 173 -12.77 14.00 17.27
N VAL A 174 -12.55 14.63 16.13
CA VAL A 174 -11.84 15.91 16.02
C VAL A 174 -12.79 17.09 15.88
N GLY A 175 -14.09 16.90 16.05
CA GLY A 175 -15.10 17.97 16.04
C GLY A 175 -15.34 18.58 14.66
N LEU A 176 -15.04 17.89 13.57
CA LEU A 176 -15.34 18.36 12.22
C LEU A 176 -16.84 18.30 11.94
N THR A 177 -17.44 19.45 11.68
CA THR A 177 -18.80 19.53 11.18
C THR A 177 -18.80 19.40 9.66
N LEU A 178 -19.18 18.23 9.16
CA LEU A 178 -19.28 17.99 7.74
C LEU A 178 -20.69 18.33 7.24
N PRO A 179 -20.84 18.90 6.04
CA PRO A 179 -22.14 19.10 5.43
C PRO A 179 -22.81 17.74 5.18
N THR A 180 -24.14 17.69 5.40
CA THR A 180 -24.91 16.47 5.14
C THR A 180 -24.89 16.16 3.64
N PRO A 181 -24.37 15.01 3.20
CA PRO A 181 -24.34 14.66 1.79
C PRO A 181 -25.76 14.41 1.28
N LYS A 182 -26.10 14.99 0.13
CA LYS A 182 -27.30 14.67 -0.63
C LYS A 182 -26.92 13.78 -1.80
N ASN A 183 -27.13 12.49 -1.65
CA ASN A 183 -26.86 11.55 -2.71
C ASN A 183 -28.04 11.54 -3.70
N ARG A 184 -27.74 11.76 -4.98
CA ARG A 184 -28.67 11.60 -6.08
C ARG A 184 -28.12 10.56 -7.04
N VAL A 185 -28.87 9.50 -7.26
CA VAL A 185 -28.54 8.48 -8.25
C VAL A 185 -29.31 8.79 -9.52
N GLU A 186 -28.60 9.03 -10.60
CA GLU A 186 -29.18 9.18 -11.93
C GLU A 186 -28.79 7.96 -12.76
N THR A 187 -29.80 7.23 -13.22
CA THR A 187 -29.60 6.08 -14.13
C THR A 187 -29.74 6.57 -15.56
N ILE A 188 -28.69 6.40 -16.34
CA ILE A 188 -28.67 6.74 -17.76
C ILE A 188 -28.65 5.43 -18.54
N ALA A 189 -29.61 5.27 -19.46
CA ALA A 189 -29.63 4.10 -20.36
C ALA A 189 -28.43 4.14 -21.32
N MET A 190 -27.83 2.98 -21.53
CA MET A 190 -26.78 2.87 -22.56
C MET A 190 -27.38 3.08 -23.97
N SER A 191 -26.60 3.72 -24.85
CA SER A 191 -26.95 3.76 -26.28
C SER A 191 -26.85 2.35 -26.90
N GLU A 192 -27.50 2.13 -28.02
CA GLU A 192 -27.43 0.84 -28.74
C GLU A 192 -25.97 0.44 -29.07
N GLN A 193 -25.13 1.40 -29.42
CA GLN A 193 -23.71 1.15 -29.66
C GLN A 193 -22.96 0.71 -28.38
N GLN A 194 -23.27 1.29 -27.24
CA GLN A 194 -22.66 0.91 -25.96
C GLN A 194 -23.13 -0.48 -25.52
N VAL A 195 -24.42 -0.80 -25.71
CA VAL A 195 -24.96 -2.14 -25.43
C VAL A 195 -24.28 -3.18 -26.31
N GLY A 196 -24.19 -2.92 -27.63
CA GLY A 196 -23.52 -3.82 -28.56
C GLY A 196 -22.03 -4.03 -28.21
N LEU A 197 -21.32 -2.99 -27.80
CA LEU A 197 -19.94 -3.13 -27.33
C LEU A 197 -19.84 -3.95 -26.03
N TYR A 198 -20.74 -3.69 -25.10
CA TYR A 198 -20.78 -4.41 -23.80
C TYR A 198 -21.08 -5.91 -23.99
N GLU A 199 -21.95 -6.27 -24.95
CA GLU A 199 -22.27 -7.66 -25.26
C GLU A 199 -21.13 -8.39 -26.00
N THR A 200 -20.18 -7.65 -26.61
CA THR A 200 -19.03 -8.22 -27.30
C THR A 200 -17.77 -8.35 -26.44
N LEU A 201 -17.75 -7.74 -25.27
CA LEU A 201 -16.68 -7.84 -24.25
C LEU A 201 -16.89 -9.07 -23.38
#